data_0c57c42e34b55ce0946dcf79b7e3abeb
#
_entry.id   0c57c42e34b55ce0946dcf79b7e3abeb
#
_cell.length_a   1.000
_cell.length_b   1.000
_cell.length_c   1.000
_cell.angle_alpha   90.00
_cell.angle_beta   90.00
_cell.angle_gamma   90.00
#
_symmetry.space_group_name_H-M   'P 1'
#
loop_
_entity.id
_entity.type
_entity.pdbx_description
1 polymer ?
#
loop_
_entity_poly.entity_id
_entity_poly.type
_entity_poly.pdbx_seq_one_letter_code
_entity_poly.pdbx_strand_id
1 'polypeptide(L)'
;MKITSVDATILRDPNSGEETVLVSVSTDEGLTGYGEAVARSRAVKAVVESEAVDEGGWDSGIRTLLLGADPADLAVLWARLRANTFWSCRSGVGHVALAGVDMALWDLAGKLHGVPSWQLMGARRNPRLVPYTTLYHGSGSFQETLARTMDAVEMVLGLGFKAVKVESMPDNVPNPYDTVELVSRVRDRIGLDFPLLLDMGYRWHDFDASALVVKELDQFSLFALEAPFPPDRLDDYRRLANASTTPLASGDQLTAASDYQPLLESETLRFVQGGAARTGVSDMGNLAEAAALKGIGFLPWGWGGGALATSANIHRAVVHDNIPLIEYRPAELYPDAILRTSLATPEPVLKDGEFLLPTAAGLGVDVDLTLADRLRIE
;
A
#
# COMPACT_ATOMS: atom_id res chain seq x y z
N MET A 1 4.16 -1.76 31.14
CA MET A 1 5.11 -1.55 30.03
C MET A 1 5.05 -0.11 29.57
N LYS A 2 6.18 0.50 29.23
CA LYS A 2 6.22 1.87 28.73
C LYS A 2 7.11 1.99 27.50
N ILE A 3 6.73 2.82 26.54
CA ILE A 3 7.55 3.16 25.37
C ILE A 3 8.77 3.97 25.85
N THR A 4 9.96 3.53 25.48
CA THR A 4 11.25 4.14 25.86
C THR A 4 11.97 4.79 24.68
N SER A 5 11.70 4.35 23.44
CA SER A 5 12.24 5.01 22.24
C SER A 5 11.29 4.90 21.06
N VAL A 6 11.41 5.91 20.17
CA VAL A 6 10.78 5.96 18.85
C VAL A 6 11.84 6.47 17.88
N ASP A 7 12.31 5.60 17.00
CA ASP A 7 13.44 5.89 16.12
C ASP A 7 13.12 5.58 14.68
N ALA A 8 13.79 6.26 13.76
CA ALA A 8 13.62 6.08 12.32
C ALA A 8 14.99 5.92 11.65
N THR A 9 15.13 4.87 10.86
CA THR A 9 16.34 4.55 10.11
C THR A 9 16.03 4.59 8.62
N ILE A 10 16.79 5.36 7.85
CA ILE A 10 16.65 5.39 6.38
C ILE A 10 17.47 4.27 5.79
N LEU A 11 16.79 3.37 5.07
CA LEU A 11 17.40 2.28 4.36
C LEU A 11 17.32 2.52 2.86
N ARG A 12 18.38 2.18 2.14
CA ARG A 12 18.43 2.25 0.68
C ARG A 12 18.80 0.91 0.08
N ASP A 13 18.01 0.48 -0.87
CA ASP A 13 18.31 -0.69 -1.70
C ASP A 13 19.47 -0.32 -2.66
N PRO A 14 20.60 -1.06 -2.61
CA PRO A 14 21.74 -0.76 -3.46
C PRO A 14 21.51 -1.09 -4.94
N ASN A 15 20.54 -1.94 -5.25
CA ASN A 15 20.26 -2.40 -6.61
C ASN A 15 19.27 -1.48 -7.32
N SER A 16 18.12 -1.19 -6.67
CA SER A 16 17.07 -0.35 -7.24
C SER A 16 17.22 1.14 -6.90
N GLY A 17 17.94 1.47 -5.83
CA GLY A 17 18.00 2.82 -5.28
C GLY A 17 16.74 3.22 -4.50
N GLU A 18 15.75 2.34 -4.36
CA GLU A 18 14.56 2.58 -3.54
C GLU A 18 14.95 2.85 -2.08
N GLU A 19 14.22 3.76 -1.45
CA GLU A 19 14.39 4.08 -0.03
C GLU A 19 13.11 3.74 0.75
N THR A 20 13.29 3.23 1.96
CA THR A 20 12.24 3.12 2.97
C THR A 20 12.72 3.69 4.30
N VAL A 21 11.79 4.09 5.15
CA VAL A 21 12.09 4.45 6.54
C VAL A 21 11.59 3.33 7.43
N LEU A 22 12.52 2.60 8.03
CA LEU A 22 12.23 1.64 9.09
C LEU A 22 12.00 2.40 10.40
N VAL A 23 10.79 2.28 10.93
CA VAL A 23 10.41 2.86 12.22
C VAL A 23 10.45 1.78 13.29
N SER A 24 11.06 2.08 14.44
CA SER A 24 11.06 1.20 15.61
C SER A 24 10.46 1.90 16.82
N VAL A 25 9.63 1.17 17.58
CA VAL A 25 9.07 1.61 18.86
C VAL A 25 9.45 0.57 19.91
N SER A 26 10.32 0.95 20.86
CA SER A 26 10.84 0.05 21.88
C SER A 26 10.28 0.37 23.28
N THR A 27 10.29 -0.65 24.15
CA THR A 27 9.71 -0.59 25.49
C THR A 27 10.75 -0.90 26.57
N ASP A 28 10.42 -0.53 27.83
CA ASP A 28 11.20 -0.84 29.04
C ASP A 28 11.28 -2.34 29.38
N GLU A 29 10.46 -3.18 28.73
CA GLU A 29 10.47 -4.63 28.89
C GLU A 29 11.17 -5.37 27.74
N GLY A 30 11.83 -4.62 26.84
CA GLY A 30 12.66 -5.18 25.76
C GLY A 30 11.90 -5.61 24.50
N LEU A 31 10.57 -5.36 24.41
CA LEU A 31 9.83 -5.57 23.17
C LEU A 31 10.02 -4.38 22.24
N THR A 32 10.14 -4.67 20.94
CA THR A 32 10.22 -3.67 19.88
C THR A 32 9.24 -4.02 18.76
N GLY A 33 8.40 -3.06 18.38
CA GLY A 33 7.57 -3.11 17.19
C GLY A 33 8.24 -2.36 16.04
N TYR A 34 8.02 -2.86 14.83
CA TYR A 34 8.59 -2.29 13.60
C TYR A 34 7.50 -1.88 12.62
N GLY A 35 7.77 -0.81 11.88
CA GLY A 35 6.91 -0.32 10.80
C GLY A 35 7.74 0.26 9.66
N GLU A 36 7.10 0.50 8.55
CA GLU A 36 7.69 1.11 7.36
C GLU A 36 6.91 2.34 6.94
N ALA A 37 7.64 3.35 6.46
CA ALA A 37 7.05 4.54 5.89
C ALA A 37 7.71 4.88 4.55
N VAL A 38 6.90 5.15 3.53
CA VAL A 38 7.36 5.34 2.15
C VAL A 38 6.93 6.69 1.61
N ALA A 39 7.84 7.64 1.66
CA ALA A 39 7.77 8.97 1.05
C ALA A 39 9.19 9.55 0.95
N ARG A 40 9.35 10.87 1.05
CA ARG A 40 10.67 11.53 1.13
C ARG A 40 11.35 11.15 2.46
N SER A 41 12.22 10.16 2.43
CA SER A 41 12.78 9.45 3.59
C SER A 41 13.34 10.37 4.69
N ARG A 42 14.12 11.40 4.32
CA ARG A 42 14.66 12.38 5.29
C ARG A 42 13.57 13.21 5.98
N ALA A 43 12.53 13.59 5.23
CA ALA A 43 11.40 14.34 5.81
C ALA A 43 10.59 13.45 6.75
N VAL A 44 10.34 12.19 6.36
CA VAL A 44 9.66 11.21 7.21
C VAL A 44 10.44 10.99 8.51
N LYS A 45 11.77 10.73 8.42
CA LYS A 45 12.63 10.56 9.61
C LYS A 45 12.55 11.77 10.54
N ALA A 46 12.70 12.98 10.00
CA ALA A 46 12.65 14.20 10.81
C ALA A 46 11.30 14.37 11.54
N VAL A 47 10.19 13.97 10.91
CA VAL A 47 8.87 14.02 11.54
C VAL A 47 8.69 12.93 12.59
N VAL A 48 9.12 11.68 12.32
CA VAL A 48 9.05 10.58 13.31
C VAL A 48 9.82 10.92 14.57
N GLU A 49 11.02 11.48 14.42
CA GLU A 49 11.92 11.81 15.54
C GLU A 49 11.66 13.20 16.14
N SER A 50 10.59 13.87 15.69
CA SER A 50 10.27 15.20 16.17
C SER A 50 9.95 15.22 17.66
N GLU A 51 10.46 16.25 18.33
CA GLU A 51 10.18 16.57 19.73
C GLU A 51 9.33 17.84 19.81
N ALA A 52 8.66 18.06 20.94
CA ALA A 52 7.89 19.28 21.14
C ALA A 52 8.82 20.51 21.08
N VAL A 53 8.42 21.52 20.33
CA VAL A 53 9.19 22.78 20.17
C VAL A 53 8.80 23.81 21.23
N ASP A 54 7.58 23.73 21.75
CA ASP A 54 7.07 24.63 22.78
C ASP A 54 6.18 23.90 23.78
N GLU A 55 5.95 24.52 24.94
CA GLU A 55 5.01 24.04 25.95
C GLU A 55 3.53 24.33 25.59
N GLY A 56 3.26 25.03 24.50
CA GLY A 56 1.91 25.46 24.08
C GLY A 56 1.05 24.36 23.46
N GLY A 57 1.65 23.22 23.06
CA GLY A 57 0.93 22.00 22.72
C GLY A 57 0.11 22.01 21.43
N TRP A 58 0.29 22.99 20.54
CA TRP A 58 -0.46 23.07 19.27
C TRP A 58 0.01 22.05 18.22
N ASP A 59 1.29 21.73 18.21
CA ASP A 59 1.91 20.71 17.38
C ASP A 59 3.03 20.03 18.13
N SER A 60 2.69 18.97 18.83
CA SER A 60 3.65 18.19 19.62
C SER A 60 4.40 17.22 18.71
N GLY A 61 5.70 17.01 18.99
CA GLY A 61 6.49 16.01 18.28
C GLY A 61 6.01 14.59 18.55
N ILE A 62 6.08 13.71 17.54
CA ILE A 62 5.65 12.31 17.63
C ILE A 62 6.38 11.61 18.78
N ARG A 63 7.70 11.76 18.88
CA ARG A 63 8.52 11.16 19.94
C ARG A 63 8.04 11.61 21.32
N THR A 64 7.80 12.89 21.52
CA THR A 64 7.30 13.43 22.79
C THR A 64 5.96 12.85 23.20
N LEU A 65 5.05 12.64 22.24
CA LEU A 65 3.72 12.10 22.49
C LEU A 65 3.73 10.62 22.90
N LEU A 66 4.73 9.86 22.48
CA LEU A 66 4.80 8.42 22.69
C LEU A 66 5.67 8.01 23.86
N LEU A 67 6.74 8.74 24.17
CA LEU A 67 7.63 8.39 25.29
C LEU A 67 6.86 8.32 26.62
N GLY A 68 7.05 7.21 27.34
CA GLY A 68 6.38 6.92 28.61
C GLY A 68 4.92 6.47 28.50
N ALA A 69 4.34 6.41 27.30
CA ALA A 69 2.98 5.91 27.06
C ALA A 69 2.93 4.38 27.17
N ASP A 70 1.74 3.85 27.41
CA ASP A 70 1.49 2.41 27.39
C ASP A 70 1.17 1.95 25.95
N PRO A 71 1.96 1.04 25.35
CA PRO A 71 1.72 0.57 23.98
C PRO A 71 0.44 -0.28 23.81
N ALA A 72 -0.19 -0.72 24.90
CA ALA A 72 -1.46 -1.45 24.82
C ALA A 72 -2.64 -0.53 24.44
N ASP A 73 -2.53 0.78 24.64
CA ASP A 73 -3.60 1.75 24.41
C ASP A 73 -3.64 2.26 22.94
N LEU A 74 -3.58 1.37 21.95
CA LEU A 74 -3.45 1.70 20.52
C LEU A 74 -4.41 2.80 20.06
N ALA A 75 -5.70 2.66 20.34
CA ALA A 75 -6.71 3.63 19.89
C ALA A 75 -6.51 5.01 20.52
N VAL A 76 -6.09 5.05 21.79
CA VAL A 76 -5.79 6.29 22.51
C VAL A 76 -4.54 6.93 21.92
N LEU A 77 -3.48 6.14 21.67
CA LEU A 77 -2.24 6.63 21.08
C LEU A 77 -2.48 7.19 19.68
N TRP A 78 -3.24 6.48 18.84
CA TRP A 78 -3.58 6.96 17.50
C TRP A 78 -4.37 8.26 17.53
N ALA A 79 -5.42 8.34 18.36
CA ALA A 79 -6.20 9.56 18.53
C ALA A 79 -5.36 10.74 19.04
N ARG A 80 -4.45 10.46 20.00
CA ARG A 80 -3.51 11.46 20.56
C ARG A 80 -2.53 11.96 19.51
N LEU A 81 -1.94 11.07 18.73
CA LEU A 81 -1.04 11.44 17.62
C LEU A 81 -1.78 12.32 16.61
N ARG A 82 -2.94 11.87 16.11
CA ARG A 82 -3.73 12.62 15.13
C ARG A 82 -4.15 14.02 15.61
N ALA A 83 -4.55 14.15 16.88
CA ALA A 83 -5.00 15.41 17.44
C ALA A 83 -3.84 16.41 17.67
N ASN A 84 -2.69 15.92 18.17
CA ASN A 84 -1.60 16.78 18.62
C ASN A 84 -0.50 16.99 17.57
N THR A 85 -0.63 16.41 16.37
CA THR A 85 0.23 16.68 15.21
C THR A 85 -0.58 17.20 14.01
N PHE A 86 -1.76 17.75 14.28
CA PHE A 86 -2.72 18.14 13.25
C PHE A 86 -2.14 19.13 12.23
N TRP A 87 -1.32 20.08 12.66
CA TRP A 87 -0.77 21.10 11.79
C TRP A 87 0.27 20.55 10.81
N SER A 88 1.10 19.61 11.26
CA SER A 88 2.21 19.06 10.47
C SER A 88 1.87 17.71 9.83
N CYS A 89 0.98 16.89 10.43
CA CYS A 89 0.77 15.51 10.03
C CYS A 89 -0.68 15.19 9.61
N ARG A 90 -1.50 16.20 9.29
CA ARG A 90 -2.89 15.98 8.87
C ARG A 90 -2.97 15.14 7.60
N SER A 91 -2.07 15.36 6.65
CA SER A 91 -1.96 14.65 5.37
C SER A 91 -0.53 14.69 4.82
N GLY A 92 -0.29 14.08 3.67
CA GLY A 92 1.00 14.12 2.98
C GLY A 92 2.12 13.44 3.78
N VAL A 93 3.35 13.97 3.67
CA VAL A 93 4.55 13.36 4.24
C VAL A 93 4.50 13.23 5.78
N GLY A 94 3.85 14.17 6.45
CA GLY A 94 3.65 14.11 7.89
C GLY A 94 2.76 12.93 8.28
N HIS A 95 1.67 12.69 7.54
CA HIS A 95 0.83 11.53 7.77
C HIS A 95 1.54 10.21 7.44
N VAL A 96 2.40 10.18 6.44
CA VAL A 96 3.23 9.00 6.13
C VAL A 96 4.16 8.67 7.30
N ALA A 97 4.70 9.67 8.00
CA ALA A 97 5.47 9.43 9.23
C ALA A 97 4.60 8.80 10.33
N LEU A 98 3.38 9.30 10.52
CA LEU A 98 2.40 8.67 11.43
C LEU A 98 2.08 7.24 11.02
N ALA A 99 1.96 6.95 9.73
CA ALA A 99 1.66 5.62 9.20
C ALA A 99 2.73 4.59 9.60
N GLY A 100 4.01 4.94 9.48
CA GLY A 100 5.10 4.07 9.92
C GLY A 100 5.09 3.81 11.44
N VAL A 101 4.81 4.83 12.22
CA VAL A 101 4.68 4.72 13.68
C VAL A 101 3.46 3.88 14.07
N ASP A 102 2.32 4.09 13.43
CA ASP A 102 1.10 3.31 13.64
C ASP A 102 1.33 1.82 13.33
N MET A 103 2.01 1.52 12.24
CA MET A 103 2.38 0.14 11.91
C MET A 103 3.27 -0.48 12.98
N ALA A 104 4.27 0.24 13.49
CA ALA A 104 5.13 -0.23 14.56
C ALA A 104 4.37 -0.47 15.87
N LEU A 105 3.39 0.37 16.18
CA LEU A 105 2.52 0.19 17.35
C LEU A 105 1.62 -1.04 17.22
N TRP A 106 1.05 -1.31 16.03
CA TRP A 106 0.26 -2.52 15.78
C TRP A 106 1.11 -3.80 15.87
N ASP A 107 2.34 -3.77 15.37
CA ASP A 107 3.29 -4.87 15.50
C ASP A 107 3.62 -5.12 16.99
N LEU A 108 3.97 -4.05 17.72
CA LEU A 108 4.28 -4.10 19.15
C LEU A 108 3.10 -4.65 19.97
N ALA A 109 1.89 -4.19 19.72
CA ALA A 109 0.71 -4.66 20.45
C ALA A 109 0.43 -6.14 20.20
N GLY A 110 0.56 -6.61 18.95
CA GLY A 110 0.44 -8.03 18.64
C GLY A 110 1.50 -8.87 19.37
N LYS A 111 2.75 -8.42 19.41
CA LYS A 111 3.85 -9.06 20.16
C LYS A 111 3.57 -9.05 21.66
N LEU A 112 3.09 -7.92 22.21
CA LEU A 112 2.74 -7.79 23.62
C LEU A 112 1.67 -8.81 24.05
N HIS A 113 0.66 -9.01 23.24
CA HIS A 113 -0.42 -9.96 23.54
C HIS A 113 -0.14 -11.39 23.07
N GLY A 114 0.97 -11.64 22.36
CA GLY A 114 1.34 -12.95 21.82
C GLY A 114 0.37 -13.45 20.72
N VAL A 115 -0.26 -12.51 19.98
CA VAL A 115 -1.24 -12.81 18.92
C VAL A 115 -0.90 -12.10 17.63
N PRO A 116 -1.32 -12.63 16.47
CA PRO A 116 -1.20 -11.87 15.21
C PRO A 116 -2.00 -10.57 15.29
N SER A 117 -1.46 -9.47 14.77
CA SER A 117 -2.07 -8.13 14.88
C SER A 117 -3.52 -8.09 14.36
N TRP A 118 -3.86 -8.89 13.33
CA TRP A 118 -5.25 -8.93 12.83
C TRP A 118 -6.27 -9.34 13.91
N GLN A 119 -5.90 -10.16 14.91
CA GLN A 119 -6.81 -10.54 16.00
C GLN A 119 -7.15 -9.37 16.93
N LEU A 120 -6.29 -8.38 17.01
CA LEU A 120 -6.56 -7.12 17.71
C LEU A 120 -7.37 -6.12 16.86
N MET A 121 -7.33 -6.27 15.53
CA MET A 121 -8.08 -5.43 14.59
C MET A 121 -9.55 -5.82 14.48
N GLY A 122 -9.88 -7.07 14.76
CA GLY A 122 -11.26 -7.57 14.72
C GLY A 122 -11.36 -9.07 14.40
N ALA A 123 -12.56 -9.52 14.09
CA ALA A 123 -12.80 -10.89 13.67
C ALA A 123 -12.41 -11.09 12.20
N ARG A 124 -12.01 -12.31 11.84
CA ARG A 124 -11.83 -12.68 10.43
C ARG A 124 -13.16 -12.58 9.69
N ARG A 125 -13.25 -11.64 8.76
CA ARG A 125 -14.41 -11.44 7.87
C ARG A 125 -14.11 -11.86 6.43
N ASN A 126 -12.86 -11.66 5.98
CA ASN A 126 -12.47 -12.05 4.64
C ASN A 126 -12.14 -13.54 4.57
N PRO A 127 -12.90 -14.33 3.80
CA PRO A 127 -12.64 -15.77 3.66
C PRO A 127 -11.41 -16.06 2.80
N ARG A 128 -11.02 -15.15 1.92
CA ARG A 128 -9.99 -15.35 0.89
C ARG A 128 -9.00 -14.19 0.87
N LEU A 129 -7.71 -14.50 0.92
CA LEU A 129 -6.62 -13.51 0.86
C LEU A 129 -5.90 -13.65 -0.49
N VAL A 130 -6.50 -13.09 -1.53
CA VAL A 130 -6.05 -13.27 -2.92
C VAL A 130 -5.04 -12.18 -3.31
N PRO A 131 -3.76 -12.51 -3.55
CA PRO A 131 -2.81 -11.54 -4.05
C PRO A 131 -2.96 -11.32 -5.57
N TYR A 132 -2.63 -10.10 -6.00
CA TYR A 132 -2.23 -9.80 -7.37
C TYR A 132 -0.84 -9.19 -7.38
N THR A 133 -0.15 -9.31 -8.50
CA THR A 133 1.13 -8.63 -8.70
C THR A 133 1.03 -7.63 -9.85
N THR A 134 1.78 -6.53 -9.70
CA THR A 134 1.86 -5.48 -10.72
C THR A 134 3.05 -5.75 -11.62
N LEU A 135 2.86 -5.71 -12.93
CA LEU A 135 3.92 -5.90 -13.92
C LEU A 135 4.37 -4.53 -14.45
N TYR A 136 5.48 -4.06 -13.89
CA TYR A 136 6.18 -2.86 -14.32
C TYR A 136 7.60 -3.21 -14.77
N HIS A 137 7.99 -2.76 -15.95
CA HIS A 137 9.25 -3.15 -16.58
C HIS A 137 10.19 -1.98 -16.89
N GLY A 138 9.92 -0.81 -16.29
CA GLY A 138 10.72 0.39 -16.56
C GLY A 138 10.60 0.89 -18.00
N SER A 139 11.49 1.80 -18.37
CA SER A 139 11.50 2.44 -19.68
C SER A 139 11.93 1.48 -20.81
N GLY A 140 11.44 1.74 -22.01
CA GLY A 140 11.78 1.00 -23.22
C GLY A 140 10.81 1.28 -24.37
N SER A 141 11.02 0.64 -25.50
CA SER A 141 10.04 0.65 -26.58
C SER A 141 8.80 -0.16 -26.20
N PHE A 142 7.68 0.15 -26.81
CA PHE A 142 6.45 -0.62 -26.58
C PHE A 142 6.63 -2.11 -26.85
N GLN A 143 7.34 -2.48 -27.91
CA GLN A 143 7.56 -3.89 -28.27
C GLN A 143 8.40 -4.63 -27.23
N GLU A 144 9.42 -3.98 -26.67
CA GLU A 144 10.22 -4.55 -25.56
C GLU A 144 9.38 -4.68 -24.29
N THR A 145 8.55 -3.67 -23.99
CA THR A 145 7.62 -3.71 -22.85
C THR A 145 6.63 -4.86 -23.01
N LEU A 146 6.01 -4.99 -24.18
CA LEU A 146 5.06 -6.06 -24.47
C LEU A 146 5.70 -7.45 -24.31
N ALA A 147 6.90 -7.64 -24.85
CA ALA A 147 7.62 -8.92 -24.72
C ALA A 147 7.89 -9.26 -23.23
N ARG A 148 8.45 -8.31 -22.45
CA ARG A 148 8.72 -8.51 -21.02
C ARG A 148 7.43 -8.74 -20.22
N THR A 149 6.34 -8.04 -20.56
CA THR A 149 5.04 -8.24 -19.91
C THR A 149 4.53 -9.65 -20.15
N MET A 150 4.64 -10.15 -21.37
CA MET A 150 4.18 -11.52 -21.70
C MET A 150 5.02 -12.58 -20.96
N ASP A 151 6.33 -12.43 -20.90
CA ASP A 151 7.21 -13.33 -20.12
C ASP A 151 6.84 -13.30 -18.62
N ALA A 152 6.57 -12.12 -18.07
CA ALA A 152 6.16 -11.97 -16.67
C ALA A 152 4.76 -12.55 -16.41
N VAL A 153 3.83 -12.47 -17.36
CA VAL A 153 2.52 -13.14 -17.26
C VAL A 153 2.70 -14.65 -17.12
N GLU A 154 3.60 -15.27 -17.90
CA GLU A 154 3.89 -16.71 -17.75
C GLU A 154 4.44 -17.04 -16.35
N MET A 155 5.32 -16.19 -15.81
CA MET A 155 5.84 -16.38 -14.43
C MET A 155 4.71 -16.24 -13.40
N VAL A 156 3.83 -15.25 -13.52
CA VAL A 156 2.67 -15.05 -12.63
C VAL A 156 1.77 -16.27 -12.60
N LEU A 157 1.46 -16.83 -13.79
CA LEU A 157 0.64 -18.04 -13.90
C LEU A 157 1.35 -19.25 -13.29
N GLY A 158 2.67 -19.38 -13.54
CA GLY A 158 3.50 -20.44 -12.99
C GLY A 158 3.61 -20.40 -11.47
N LEU A 159 3.63 -19.20 -10.86
CA LEU A 159 3.61 -18.99 -9.41
C LEU A 159 2.23 -19.24 -8.79
N GLY A 160 1.20 -19.42 -9.60
CA GLY A 160 -0.14 -19.75 -9.14
C GLY A 160 -1.01 -18.55 -8.75
N PHE A 161 -0.63 -17.31 -9.10
CA PHE A 161 -1.47 -16.13 -8.90
C PHE A 161 -2.83 -16.28 -9.60
N LYS A 162 -3.84 -15.64 -9.05
CA LYS A 162 -5.21 -15.64 -9.59
C LYS A 162 -5.66 -14.26 -10.06
N ALA A 163 -4.77 -13.26 -10.03
CA ALA A 163 -5.01 -11.91 -10.53
C ALA A 163 -3.68 -11.26 -10.91
N VAL A 164 -3.70 -10.32 -11.83
CA VAL A 164 -2.53 -9.57 -12.28
C VAL A 164 -2.90 -8.13 -12.61
N LYS A 165 -1.96 -7.21 -12.39
CA LYS A 165 -2.05 -5.81 -12.83
C LYS A 165 -0.94 -5.55 -13.85
N VAL A 166 -1.24 -4.87 -14.93
CA VAL A 166 -0.25 -4.36 -15.87
C VAL A 166 -0.22 -2.84 -15.79
N GLU A 167 0.96 -2.25 -15.95
CA GLU A 167 1.12 -0.81 -15.97
C GLU A 167 1.25 -0.28 -17.41
N SER A 168 0.58 0.84 -17.67
CA SER A 168 0.68 1.58 -18.91
C SER A 168 1.16 3.00 -18.62
N MET A 169 2.45 3.13 -18.31
CA MET A 169 3.09 4.40 -17.97
C MET A 169 3.73 5.07 -19.19
N PRO A 170 4.00 6.40 -19.19
CA PRO A 170 4.60 7.09 -20.31
C PRO A 170 5.99 6.58 -20.70
N ASP A 171 6.72 6.00 -19.78
CA ASP A 171 8.08 5.50 -19.98
C ASP A 171 8.14 4.07 -20.53
N ASN A 172 7.07 3.28 -20.39
CA ASN A 172 6.97 1.92 -20.92
C ASN A 172 5.94 1.77 -22.07
N VAL A 173 4.90 2.61 -22.07
CA VAL A 173 3.87 2.69 -23.12
C VAL A 173 3.72 4.16 -23.53
N PRO A 174 4.66 4.71 -24.35
CA PRO A 174 4.67 6.14 -24.69
C PRO A 174 3.41 6.62 -25.40
N ASN A 175 2.84 5.77 -26.28
CA ASN A 175 1.59 6.06 -26.95
C ASN A 175 0.41 5.45 -26.17
N PRO A 176 -0.53 6.25 -25.64
CA PRO A 176 -1.67 5.74 -24.88
C PRO A 176 -2.56 4.72 -25.63
N TYR A 177 -2.60 4.80 -26.96
CA TYR A 177 -3.38 3.87 -27.76
C TYR A 177 -2.78 2.46 -27.82
N ASP A 178 -1.46 2.31 -27.58
CA ASP A 178 -0.79 1.02 -27.49
C ASP A 178 -1.23 0.25 -26.22
N THR A 179 -1.87 0.93 -25.27
CA THR A 179 -2.48 0.30 -24.08
C THR A 179 -3.53 -0.75 -24.48
N VAL A 180 -4.30 -0.50 -25.53
CA VAL A 180 -5.32 -1.43 -26.01
C VAL A 180 -4.67 -2.73 -26.53
N GLU A 181 -3.56 -2.63 -27.27
CA GLU A 181 -2.79 -3.79 -27.72
C GLU A 181 -2.19 -4.55 -26.53
N LEU A 182 -1.58 -3.84 -25.57
CA LEU A 182 -1.03 -4.45 -24.35
C LEU A 182 -2.09 -5.30 -23.62
N VAL A 183 -3.25 -4.72 -23.37
CA VAL A 183 -4.36 -5.40 -22.66
C VAL A 183 -4.90 -6.56 -23.50
N SER A 184 -5.06 -6.39 -24.82
CA SER A 184 -5.51 -7.45 -25.74
C SER A 184 -4.57 -8.66 -25.68
N ARG A 185 -3.25 -8.45 -25.77
CA ARG A 185 -2.27 -9.54 -25.75
C ARG A 185 -2.26 -10.29 -24.42
N VAL A 186 -2.39 -9.57 -23.31
CA VAL A 186 -2.51 -10.19 -21.99
C VAL A 186 -3.80 -10.99 -21.89
N ARG A 187 -4.94 -10.45 -22.36
CA ARG A 187 -6.24 -11.15 -22.38
C ARG A 187 -6.24 -12.40 -23.21
N ASP A 188 -5.61 -12.38 -24.39
CA ASP A 188 -5.47 -13.56 -25.23
C ASP A 188 -4.79 -14.72 -24.48
N ARG A 189 -3.91 -14.39 -23.55
CA ARG A 189 -3.18 -15.40 -22.78
C ARG A 189 -3.91 -15.87 -21.52
N ILE A 190 -4.54 -14.95 -20.76
CA ILE A 190 -5.13 -15.27 -19.44
C ILE A 190 -6.64 -15.55 -19.50
N GLY A 191 -7.31 -15.22 -20.62
CA GLY A 191 -8.76 -15.32 -20.76
C GLY A 191 -9.53 -14.19 -20.06
N LEU A 192 -10.85 -14.13 -20.24
CA LEU A 192 -11.71 -13.06 -19.70
C LEU A 192 -12.04 -13.21 -18.22
N ASP A 193 -12.04 -14.44 -17.70
CA ASP A 193 -12.42 -14.73 -16.30
C ASP A 193 -11.30 -14.46 -15.31
N PHE A 194 -10.06 -14.30 -15.77
CA PHE A 194 -8.92 -13.98 -14.91
C PHE A 194 -8.91 -12.48 -14.57
N PRO A 195 -8.95 -12.06 -13.28
CA PRO A 195 -8.92 -10.66 -12.91
C PRO A 195 -7.68 -9.94 -13.42
N LEU A 196 -7.88 -9.01 -14.34
CA LEU A 196 -6.85 -8.13 -14.91
C LEU A 196 -7.11 -6.69 -14.47
N LEU A 197 -6.15 -6.10 -13.78
CA LEU A 197 -6.14 -4.68 -13.48
C LEU A 197 -5.21 -3.96 -14.47
N LEU A 198 -5.52 -2.71 -14.75
CA LEU A 198 -4.69 -1.84 -15.58
C LEU A 198 -4.40 -0.56 -14.80
N ASP A 199 -3.13 -0.20 -14.65
CA ASP A 199 -2.70 1.02 -13.98
C ASP A 199 -2.21 2.05 -14.99
N MET A 200 -2.79 3.24 -14.95
CA MET A 200 -2.47 4.35 -15.85
C MET A 200 -1.53 5.38 -15.21
N GLY A 201 -1.22 5.27 -13.92
CA GLY A 201 -0.28 6.13 -13.21
C GLY A 201 -0.57 7.62 -13.36
N TYR A 202 -1.83 8.02 -13.37
CA TYR A 202 -2.27 9.42 -13.52
C TYR A 202 -1.84 10.09 -14.83
N ARG A 203 -1.51 9.31 -15.86
CA ARG A 203 -0.93 9.83 -17.12
C ARG A 203 -1.90 10.58 -18.02
N TRP A 204 -3.18 10.42 -17.83
CA TRP A 204 -4.16 11.04 -18.70
C TRP A 204 -4.43 12.49 -18.31
N HIS A 205 -4.21 13.39 -19.26
CA HIS A 205 -4.42 14.83 -19.11
C HIS A 205 -5.53 15.35 -20.02
N ASP A 206 -5.77 14.67 -21.15
CA ASP A 206 -6.84 14.95 -22.10
C ASP A 206 -7.96 13.91 -21.92
N PHE A 207 -9.13 14.41 -21.51
CA PHE A 207 -10.28 13.54 -21.26
C PHE A 207 -10.78 12.85 -22.54
N ASP A 208 -10.89 13.59 -23.65
CA ASP A 208 -11.54 13.07 -24.86
C ASP A 208 -10.69 11.94 -25.47
N ALA A 209 -9.37 12.10 -25.51
CA ALA A 209 -8.45 11.03 -25.92
C ALA A 209 -8.52 9.83 -24.97
N SER A 210 -8.58 10.07 -23.66
CA SER A 210 -8.68 9.02 -22.64
C SER A 210 -9.99 8.22 -22.77
N ALA A 211 -11.10 8.91 -22.98
CA ALA A 211 -12.42 8.27 -23.13
C ALA A 211 -12.48 7.33 -24.34
N LEU A 212 -11.80 7.69 -25.44
CA LEU A 212 -11.69 6.81 -26.61
C LEU A 212 -10.94 5.52 -26.29
N VAL A 213 -9.80 5.61 -25.60
CA VAL A 213 -9.01 4.44 -25.17
C VAL A 213 -9.82 3.55 -24.22
N VAL A 214 -10.48 4.14 -23.21
CA VAL A 214 -11.27 3.36 -22.23
C VAL A 214 -12.43 2.65 -22.90
N LYS A 215 -13.09 3.28 -23.88
CA LYS A 215 -14.16 2.64 -24.62
C LYS A 215 -13.70 1.40 -25.41
N GLU A 216 -12.50 1.43 -25.95
CA GLU A 216 -11.89 0.24 -26.57
C GLU A 216 -11.52 -0.83 -25.51
N LEU A 217 -11.22 -0.41 -24.26
CA LEU A 217 -10.90 -1.33 -23.17
C LEU A 217 -12.15 -2.04 -22.59
N ASP A 218 -13.36 -1.53 -22.77
CA ASP A 218 -14.60 -2.13 -22.24
C ASP A 218 -14.78 -3.61 -22.67
N GLN A 219 -14.32 -3.98 -23.86
CA GLN A 219 -14.42 -5.34 -24.39
C GLN A 219 -13.56 -6.37 -23.61
N PHE A 220 -12.57 -5.91 -22.85
CA PHE A 220 -11.61 -6.79 -22.17
C PHE A 220 -12.00 -7.12 -20.73
N SER A 221 -13.15 -6.67 -20.23
CA SER A 221 -13.65 -7.00 -18.89
C SER A 221 -12.60 -6.77 -17.79
N LEU A 222 -11.99 -5.59 -17.75
CA LEU A 222 -11.02 -5.26 -16.71
C LEU A 222 -11.66 -5.35 -15.32
N PHE A 223 -10.93 -5.90 -14.36
CA PHE A 223 -11.34 -5.88 -12.95
C PHE A 223 -11.33 -4.46 -12.39
N ALA A 224 -10.33 -3.68 -12.73
CA ALA A 224 -10.23 -2.25 -12.42
C ALA A 224 -9.28 -1.52 -13.38
N LEU A 225 -9.63 -0.28 -13.70
CA LEU A 225 -8.76 0.73 -14.30
C LEU A 225 -8.31 1.68 -13.19
N GLU A 226 -7.03 1.61 -12.86
CA GLU A 226 -6.41 2.35 -11.77
C GLU A 226 -5.84 3.68 -12.25
N ALA A 227 -6.05 4.73 -11.44
CA ALA A 227 -5.37 6.02 -11.56
C ALA A 227 -5.34 6.62 -12.98
N PRO A 228 -6.47 6.66 -13.74
CA PRO A 228 -6.47 7.30 -15.06
C PRO A 228 -6.15 8.78 -14.99
N PHE A 229 -6.67 9.49 -13.99
CA PHE A 229 -6.46 10.92 -13.71
C PHE A 229 -5.99 11.14 -12.28
N PRO A 230 -5.36 12.28 -11.97
CA PRO A 230 -5.12 12.72 -10.59
C PRO A 230 -6.40 12.64 -9.74
N PRO A 231 -6.32 12.28 -8.44
CA PRO A 231 -7.50 12.00 -7.61
C PRO A 231 -8.36 13.22 -7.31
N ASP A 232 -7.86 14.43 -7.56
CA ASP A 232 -8.60 15.70 -7.43
C ASP A 232 -9.41 16.08 -8.68
N ARG A 233 -9.22 15.37 -9.81
CA ARG A 233 -9.99 15.56 -11.04
C ARG A 233 -11.32 14.80 -11.02
N LEU A 234 -12.11 14.99 -9.98
CA LEU A 234 -13.36 14.23 -9.75
C LEU A 234 -14.38 14.32 -10.90
N ASP A 235 -14.43 15.45 -11.60
CA ASP A 235 -15.35 15.62 -12.74
C ASP A 235 -14.94 14.72 -13.91
N ASP A 236 -13.66 14.52 -14.14
CA ASP A 236 -13.20 13.59 -15.18
C ASP A 236 -13.46 12.14 -14.81
N TYR A 237 -13.33 11.76 -13.53
CA TYR A 237 -13.78 10.44 -13.05
C TYR A 237 -15.27 10.23 -13.29
N ARG A 238 -16.14 11.23 -12.99
CA ARG A 238 -17.59 11.14 -13.25
C ARG A 238 -17.90 11.01 -14.73
N ARG A 239 -17.25 11.83 -15.56
CA ARG A 239 -17.42 11.76 -17.03
C ARG A 239 -16.99 10.40 -17.57
N LEU A 240 -15.87 9.85 -17.06
CA LEU A 240 -15.35 8.54 -17.49
C LEU A 240 -16.27 7.41 -17.06
N ALA A 241 -16.76 7.41 -15.81
CA ALA A 241 -17.73 6.42 -15.32
C ALA A 241 -19.06 6.43 -16.09
N ASN A 242 -19.43 7.58 -16.67
CA ASN A 242 -20.61 7.67 -17.55
C ASN A 242 -20.33 7.24 -19.01
N ALA A 243 -19.07 7.26 -19.43
CA ALA A 243 -18.68 6.94 -20.81
C ALA A 243 -18.27 5.47 -21.00
N SER A 244 -17.96 4.75 -19.92
CA SER A 244 -17.43 3.38 -19.94
C SER A 244 -18.04 2.54 -18.82
N THR A 245 -18.05 1.22 -19.02
CA THR A 245 -18.45 0.24 -18.01
C THR A 245 -17.28 -0.31 -17.21
N THR A 246 -16.04 0.07 -17.56
CA THR A 246 -14.83 -0.37 -16.88
C THR A 246 -14.80 0.16 -15.43
N PRO A 247 -14.67 -0.71 -14.42
CA PRO A 247 -14.61 -0.28 -13.03
C PRO A 247 -13.39 0.58 -12.75
N LEU A 248 -13.57 1.73 -12.06
CA LEU A 248 -12.49 2.67 -11.76
C LEU A 248 -11.94 2.45 -10.36
N ALA A 249 -10.61 2.61 -10.21
CA ALA A 249 -9.89 2.62 -8.95
C ALA A 249 -9.00 3.86 -8.84
N SER A 250 -8.82 4.39 -7.61
CA SER A 250 -7.94 5.54 -7.35
C SER A 250 -7.65 5.70 -5.86
N GLY A 251 -6.65 6.53 -5.54
CA GLY A 251 -6.36 6.94 -4.18
C GLY A 251 -5.02 6.45 -3.62
N ASP A 252 -4.26 5.65 -4.35
CA ASP A 252 -2.96 5.10 -3.93
C ASP A 252 -1.94 6.18 -3.48
N GLN A 253 -2.07 7.41 -3.99
CA GLN A 253 -1.22 8.54 -3.61
C GLN A 253 -1.75 9.38 -2.43
N LEU A 254 -3.00 9.15 -2.01
CA LEU A 254 -3.56 9.80 -0.83
C LEU A 254 -2.98 9.19 0.45
N THR A 255 -3.15 9.88 1.57
CA THR A 255 -2.50 9.48 2.83
C THR A 255 -3.50 9.29 3.97
N ALA A 256 -4.05 10.36 4.52
CA ALA A 256 -5.00 10.27 5.61
C ALA A 256 -6.38 9.80 5.13
N ALA A 257 -7.12 9.05 5.96
CA ALA A 257 -8.47 8.60 5.62
C ALA A 257 -9.41 9.77 5.23
N SER A 258 -9.20 10.97 5.79
CA SER A 258 -9.96 12.17 5.41
C SER A 258 -9.72 12.64 3.97
N ASP A 259 -8.54 12.33 3.39
CA ASP A 259 -8.21 12.76 2.02
C ASP A 259 -9.05 12.01 0.97
N TYR A 260 -9.59 10.85 1.35
CA TYR A 260 -10.41 9.99 0.47
C TYR A 260 -11.88 10.39 0.44
N GLN A 261 -12.34 11.28 1.33
CA GLN A 261 -13.76 11.63 1.42
C GLN A 261 -14.34 12.10 0.08
N PRO A 262 -13.67 13.00 -0.69
CA PRO A 262 -14.19 13.44 -2.00
C PRO A 262 -14.35 12.28 -3.01
N LEU A 263 -13.41 11.32 -3.00
CA LEU A 263 -13.48 10.12 -3.85
C LEU A 263 -14.65 9.21 -3.45
N LEU A 264 -14.82 8.96 -2.15
CA LEU A 264 -15.92 8.15 -1.62
C LEU A 264 -17.30 8.77 -1.90
N GLU A 265 -17.38 10.10 -1.90
CA GLU A 265 -18.62 10.84 -2.18
C GLU A 265 -18.92 11.02 -3.67
N SER A 266 -17.92 10.78 -4.53
CA SER A 266 -18.07 10.99 -5.98
C SER A 266 -19.00 9.97 -6.65
N GLU A 267 -19.25 8.81 -6.02
CA GLU A 267 -20.03 7.68 -6.54
C GLU A 267 -19.53 7.13 -7.89
N THR A 268 -18.24 7.35 -8.19
CA THR A 268 -17.64 6.98 -9.49
C THR A 268 -16.70 5.79 -9.39
N LEU A 269 -16.15 5.54 -8.19
CA LEU A 269 -15.17 4.49 -8.01
C LEU A 269 -15.81 3.16 -7.60
N ARG A 270 -15.33 2.09 -8.19
CA ARG A 270 -15.59 0.73 -7.72
C ARG A 270 -14.64 0.34 -6.60
N PHE A 271 -13.41 0.89 -6.62
CA PHE A 271 -12.39 0.63 -5.62
C PHE A 271 -11.68 1.91 -5.21
N VAL A 272 -11.37 2.04 -3.91
CA VAL A 272 -10.39 3.00 -3.40
C VAL A 272 -9.11 2.26 -2.99
N GLN A 273 -7.98 2.95 -3.02
CA GLN A 273 -6.67 2.37 -2.76
C GLN A 273 -5.93 3.17 -1.71
N GLY A 274 -5.29 2.47 -0.78
CA GLY A 274 -4.40 3.01 0.23
C GLY A 274 -3.52 1.89 0.77
N GLY A 275 -2.39 2.20 1.40
CA GLY A 275 -1.45 1.18 1.84
C GLY A 275 -0.85 1.48 3.21
N ALA A 276 -0.48 0.44 3.95
CA ALA A 276 0.01 0.55 5.33
C ALA A 276 1.21 1.49 5.47
N ALA A 277 2.14 1.50 4.51
CA ALA A 277 3.32 2.37 4.53
C ALA A 277 3.04 3.85 4.25
N ARG A 278 1.81 4.22 3.86
CA ARG A 278 1.42 5.60 3.53
C ARG A 278 0.18 6.07 4.29
N THR A 279 -0.84 5.22 4.36
CA THR A 279 -2.12 5.53 5.02
C THR A 279 -2.09 5.16 6.51
N GLY A 280 -1.25 4.18 6.87
CA GLY A 280 -1.22 3.60 8.20
C GLY A 280 -2.27 2.51 8.37
N VAL A 281 -1.98 1.59 9.28
CA VAL A 281 -2.83 0.41 9.54
C VAL A 281 -4.18 0.82 10.12
N SER A 282 -4.21 1.81 11.00
CA SER A 282 -5.44 2.34 11.63
C SER A 282 -6.34 3.05 10.60
N ASP A 283 -5.79 3.99 9.81
CA ASP A 283 -6.58 4.72 8.82
C ASP A 283 -6.99 3.83 7.63
N MET A 284 -6.22 2.79 7.28
CA MET A 284 -6.69 1.76 6.32
C MET A 284 -7.98 1.09 6.81
N GLY A 285 -8.07 0.74 8.09
CA GLY A 285 -9.29 0.19 8.66
C GLY A 285 -10.46 1.15 8.56
N ASN A 286 -10.27 2.41 8.95
CA ASN A 286 -11.28 3.46 8.83
C ASN A 286 -11.74 3.65 7.39
N LEU A 287 -10.81 3.65 6.44
CA LEU A 287 -11.08 3.79 5.02
C LEU A 287 -11.84 2.58 4.45
N ALA A 288 -11.42 1.35 4.81
CA ALA A 288 -12.09 0.14 4.35
C ALA A 288 -13.55 0.08 4.84
N GLU A 289 -13.82 0.43 6.11
CA GLU A 289 -15.19 0.51 6.63
C GLU A 289 -16.00 1.62 5.95
N ALA A 290 -15.44 2.82 5.76
CA ALA A 290 -16.12 3.92 5.07
C ALA A 290 -16.47 3.55 3.61
N ALA A 291 -15.56 2.88 2.92
CA ALA A 291 -15.78 2.36 1.56
C ALA A 291 -16.88 1.28 1.54
N ALA A 292 -16.84 0.33 2.49
CA ALA A 292 -17.85 -0.73 2.59
C ALA A 292 -19.27 -0.19 2.76
N LEU A 293 -19.45 0.85 3.58
CA LEU A 293 -20.75 1.52 3.78
C LEU A 293 -21.34 2.11 2.49
N LYS A 294 -20.49 2.36 1.50
CA LYS A 294 -20.87 2.89 0.17
C LYS A 294 -20.85 1.82 -0.93
N GLY A 295 -20.63 0.55 -0.57
CA GLY A 295 -20.51 -0.54 -1.53
C GLY A 295 -19.25 -0.44 -2.41
N ILE A 296 -18.22 0.29 -1.95
CA ILE A 296 -16.94 0.45 -2.62
C ILE A 296 -15.96 -0.57 -2.05
N GLY A 297 -15.21 -1.27 -2.92
CA GLY A 297 -14.13 -2.15 -2.51
C GLY A 297 -12.88 -1.36 -2.11
N PHE A 298 -12.00 -2.01 -1.35
CA PHE A 298 -10.69 -1.45 -1.00
C PHE A 298 -9.58 -2.34 -1.54
N LEU A 299 -8.60 -1.77 -2.24
CA LEU A 299 -7.43 -2.49 -2.75
C LEU A 299 -6.18 -1.97 -2.02
N PRO A 300 -5.59 -2.74 -1.10
CA PRO A 300 -4.35 -2.36 -0.44
C PRO A 300 -3.22 -2.15 -1.45
N TRP A 301 -2.70 -0.92 -1.53
CA TRP A 301 -1.53 -0.59 -2.32
C TRP A 301 -0.26 -1.13 -1.68
N GLY A 302 0.54 -1.85 -2.45
CA GLY A 302 1.73 -2.55 -1.94
C GLY A 302 3.02 -2.25 -2.70
N TRP A 303 2.98 -1.47 -3.80
CA TRP A 303 4.14 -1.28 -4.65
C TRP A 303 5.34 -0.65 -3.93
N GLY A 304 5.15 0.45 -3.21
CA GLY A 304 6.22 1.17 -2.52
C GLY A 304 6.57 0.62 -1.13
N GLY A 305 5.84 -0.39 -0.63
CA GLY A 305 6.07 -0.97 0.69
C GLY A 305 7.04 -2.14 0.64
N GLY A 306 7.80 -2.33 1.72
CA GLY A 306 8.63 -3.50 1.96
C GLY A 306 7.85 -4.66 2.57
N ALA A 307 8.56 -5.55 3.26
CA ALA A 307 7.99 -6.76 3.84
C ALA A 307 7.01 -6.47 4.99
N LEU A 308 7.32 -5.47 5.84
CA LEU A 308 6.44 -5.07 6.95
C LEU A 308 5.12 -4.49 6.45
N ALA A 309 5.17 -3.59 5.45
CA ALA A 309 3.98 -3.00 4.84
C ALA A 309 3.11 -4.06 4.14
N THR A 310 3.73 -5.02 3.45
CA THR A 310 3.03 -6.16 2.84
C THR A 310 2.29 -6.97 3.89
N SER A 311 2.96 -7.32 4.99
CA SER A 311 2.33 -8.05 6.09
C SER A 311 1.17 -7.26 6.71
N ALA A 312 1.36 -5.97 6.97
CA ALA A 312 0.32 -5.10 7.51
C ALA A 312 -0.91 -5.02 6.60
N ASN A 313 -0.71 -4.94 5.27
CA ASN A 313 -1.79 -4.98 4.28
C ASN A 313 -2.57 -6.31 4.37
N ILE A 314 -1.87 -7.45 4.50
CA ILE A 314 -2.49 -8.77 4.65
C ILE A 314 -3.30 -8.83 5.95
N HIS A 315 -2.74 -8.36 7.09
CA HIS A 315 -3.45 -8.33 8.37
C HIS A 315 -4.75 -7.52 8.30
N ARG A 316 -4.74 -6.37 7.61
CA ARG A 316 -5.97 -5.60 7.35
C ARG A 316 -6.95 -6.34 6.44
N ALA A 317 -6.46 -7.01 5.41
CA ALA A 317 -7.33 -7.78 4.52
C ALA A 317 -8.05 -8.94 5.22
N VAL A 318 -7.48 -9.51 6.29
CA VAL A 318 -8.15 -10.59 7.07
C VAL A 318 -9.48 -10.13 7.67
N VAL A 319 -9.57 -8.87 8.12
CA VAL A 319 -10.70 -8.35 8.90
C VAL A 319 -11.70 -7.53 8.10
N HIS A 320 -11.49 -7.38 6.77
CA HIS A 320 -12.37 -6.61 5.89
C HIS A 320 -12.77 -7.43 4.66
N ASP A 321 -14.06 -7.73 4.51
CA ASP A 321 -14.62 -8.52 3.41
C ASP A 321 -14.77 -7.74 2.10
N ASN A 322 -14.63 -6.42 2.11
CA ASN A 322 -14.57 -5.57 0.92
C ASN A 322 -13.16 -5.41 0.35
N ILE A 323 -12.18 -6.22 0.78
CA ILE A 323 -10.83 -6.30 0.20
C ILE A 323 -10.72 -7.57 -0.65
N PRO A 324 -11.06 -7.51 -1.95
CA PRO A 324 -11.08 -8.69 -2.81
C PRO A 324 -9.70 -9.15 -3.24
N LEU A 325 -8.75 -8.21 -3.37
CA LEU A 325 -7.40 -8.44 -3.87
C LEU A 325 -6.38 -7.64 -3.05
N ILE A 326 -5.14 -8.15 -2.94
CA ILE A 326 -4.03 -7.55 -2.18
C ILE A 326 -2.83 -7.41 -3.09
N GLU A 327 -2.27 -6.20 -3.24
CA GLU A 327 -1.07 -6.02 -4.06
C GLU A 327 0.15 -6.64 -3.39
N TYR A 328 0.92 -7.41 -4.17
CA TYR A 328 2.09 -8.15 -3.69
C TYR A 328 3.19 -8.21 -4.75
N ARG A 329 4.42 -7.92 -4.35
CA ARG A 329 5.63 -8.00 -5.19
C ARG A 329 6.40 -9.28 -4.81
N PRO A 330 6.25 -10.41 -5.53
CA PRO A 330 6.97 -11.64 -5.20
C PRO A 330 8.47 -11.53 -5.57
N ALA A 331 9.33 -12.19 -4.79
CA ALA A 331 10.78 -12.16 -4.99
C ALA A 331 11.18 -12.69 -6.36
N GLU A 332 10.44 -13.64 -6.89
CA GLU A 332 10.71 -14.27 -8.20
C GLU A 332 10.60 -13.27 -9.37
N LEU A 333 9.70 -12.29 -9.26
CA LEU A 333 9.54 -11.22 -10.26
C LEU A 333 10.43 -10.00 -9.98
N TYR A 334 10.80 -9.79 -8.71
CA TYR A 334 11.55 -8.62 -8.25
C TYR A 334 12.74 -9.03 -7.37
N PRO A 335 13.67 -9.85 -7.89
CA PRO A 335 14.78 -10.42 -7.09
C PRO A 335 15.73 -9.34 -6.55
N ASP A 336 15.80 -8.19 -7.21
CA ASP A 336 16.67 -7.09 -6.82
C ASP A 336 16.06 -6.16 -5.76
N ALA A 337 14.79 -6.36 -5.38
CA ALA A 337 14.11 -5.53 -4.38
C ALA A 337 14.41 -6.01 -2.95
N ILE A 338 15.66 -5.84 -2.49
CA ILE A 338 16.17 -6.38 -1.21
C ILE A 338 15.36 -5.86 0.00
N LEU A 339 14.97 -4.58 0.01
CA LEU A 339 14.12 -4.02 1.06
C LEU A 339 12.77 -4.74 1.15
N ARG A 340 12.26 -5.21 0.02
CA ARG A 340 10.99 -5.94 -0.03
C ARG A 340 11.15 -7.42 0.32
N THR A 341 12.21 -8.07 -0.17
CA THR A 341 12.33 -9.54 -0.15
C THR A 341 13.16 -10.09 0.99
N SER A 342 14.01 -9.27 1.62
CA SER A 342 15.02 -9.74 2.57
C SER A 342 15.05 -8.99 3.90
N LEU A 343 14.50 -7.78 3.97
CA LEU A 343 14.56 -6.96 5.19
C LEU A 343 13.78 -7.58 6.35
N ALA A 344 12.65 -8.24 6.07
CA ALA A 344 11.87 -8.92 7.10
C ALA A 344 11.33 -10.25 6.57
N THR A 345 11.33 -11.26 7.43
CA THR A 345 10.97 -12.66 7.09
C THR A 345 10.06 -13.25 8.18
N PRO A 346 9.25 -14.30 7.89
CA PRO A 346 9.13 -14.99 6.60
C PRO A 346 8.30 -14.21 5.57
N GLU A 347 8.48 -14.53 4.29
CA GLU A 347 7.59 -14.09 3.22
C GLU A 347 6.18 -14.67 3.41
N PRO A 348 5.12 -13.95 2.96
CA PRO A 348 3.79 -14.51 2.91
C PRO A 348 3.74 -15.78 2.06
N VAL A 349 3.13 -16.83 2.59
CA VAL A 349 3.03 -18.11 1.89
C VAL A 349 1.83 -18.10 0.94
N LEU A 350 2.09 -18.21 -0.36
CA LEU A 350 1.08 -18.39 -1.39
C LEU A 350 0.78 -19.89 -1.57
N LYS A 351 -0.48 -20.25 -1.41
CA LYS A 351 -0.98 -21.62 -1.62
C LYS A 351 -2.31 -21.58 -2.37
N ASP A 352 -2.38 -22.32 -3.47
CA ASP A 352 -3.59 -22.40 -4.32
C ASP A 352 -4.10 -21.02 -4.81
N GLY A 353 -3.21 -20.04 -4.91
CA GLY A 353 -3.52 -18.66 -5.33
C GLY A 353 -4.03 -17.74 -4.21
N GLU A 354 -3.90 -18.14 -2.96
CA GLU A 354 -4.28 -17.37 -1.78
C GLU A 354 -3.14 -17.35 -0.75
N PHE A 355 -3.04 -16.28 0.01
CA PHE A 355 -2.15 -16.25 1.17
C PHE A 355 -2.70 -17.10 2.31
N LEU A 356 -1.80 -17.83 2.97
CA LEU A 356 -2.13 -18.42 4.25
C LEU A 356 -2.37 -17.33 5.30
N LEU A 357 -3.29 -17.62 6.22
CA LEU A 357 -3.61 -16.72 7.32
C LEU A 357 -2.37 -16.51 8.22
N PRO A 358 -1.97 -15.26 8.52
CA PRO A 358 -0.90 -14.98 9.47
C PRO A 358 -1.23 -15.53 10.87
N THR A 359 -0.30 -16.26 11.47
CA THR A 359 -0.48 -16.91 12.79
C THR A 359 0.55 -16.47 13.84
N ALA A 360 1.68 -15.90 13.43
CA ALA A 360 2.70 -15.43 14.37
C ALA A 360 2.31 -14.08 15.01
N ALA A 361 2.86 -13.81 16.19
CA ALA A 361 2.58 -12.58 16.95
C ALA A 361 3.04 -11.32 16.20
N GLY A 362 2.38 -10.22 16.43
CA GLY A 362 2.65 -8.96 15.75
C GLY A 362 2.23 -9.02 14.28
N LEU A 363 3.03 -8.41 13.41
CA LEU A 363 2.89 -8.52 11.95
C LEU A 363 3.35 -9.89 11.43
N GLY A 364 3.92 -10.75 12.30
CA GLY A 364 4.32 -12.11 11.94
C GLY A 364 5.60 -12.19 11.10
N VAL A 365 6.40 -11.13 11.11
CA VAL A 365 7.70 -11.05 10.44
C VAL A 365 8.76 -10.52 11.39
N ASP A 366 9.99 -11.02 11.25
CA ASP A 366 11.16 -10.57 11.99
C ASP A 366 12.07 -9.73 11.09
N VAL A 367 12.48 -8.56 11.57
CA VAL A 367 13.38 -7.66 10.85
C VAL A 367 14.83 -8.15 11.00
N ASP A 368 15.54 -8.32 9.88
CA ASP A 368 16.98 -8.53 9.88
C ASP A 368 17.73 -7.22 10.18
N LEU A 369 18.01 -6.99 11.46
CA LEU A 369 18.73 -5.79 11.91
C LEU A 369 20.16 -5.72 11.37
N THR A 370 20.80 -6.86 11.07
CA THR A 370 22.13 -6.88 10.45
C THR A 370 22.06 -6.40 9.01
N LEU A 371 21.04 -6.78 8.28
CA LEU A 371 20.80 -6.27 6.93
C LEU A 371 20.40 -4.79 7.00
N ALA A 372 19.53 -4.40 7.93
CA ALA A 372 19.12 -3.00 8.10
C ALA A 372 20.35 -2.09 8.34
N ASP A 373 21.27 -2.49 9.22
CA ASP A 373 22.51 -1.74 9.45
C ASP A 373 23.40 -1.60 8.22
N ARG A 374 23.45 -2.64 7.36
CA ARG A 374 24.22 -2.59 6.10
C ARG A 374 23.57 -1.67 5.05
N LEU A 375 22.25 -1.58 5.04
CA LEU A 375 21.48 -0.77 4.08
C LEU A 375 21.24 0.66 4.57
N ARG A 376 21.61 0.93 5.81
CA ARG A 376 21.42 2.24 6.43
C ARG A 376 22.25 3.31 5.74
N ILE A 377 21.61 4.43 5.46
CA ILE A 377 22.25 5.64 4.91
C ILE A 377 22.21 6.82 5.89
N GLU A 378 21.27 6.84 6.82
CA GLU A 378 21.13 7.82 7.94
C GLU A 378 20.43 7.18 9.14
#